data_5e1f5e29e0abbd4c17cfbfd48fbcf93b
#
_entry.id   5e1f5e29e0abbd4c17cfbfd48fbcf93b
#
_cell.length_a   1.000
_cell.length_b   1.000
_cell.length_c   1.000
_cell.angle_alpha   90.00
_cell.angle_beta   90.00
_cell.angle_gamma   90.00
#
_symmetry.space_group_name_H-M   'P 1'
#
loop_
_entity.id
_entity.type
_entity.pdbx_description
1 polymer ?
#
loop_
_entity_poly.entity_id
_entity_poly.type
_entity_poly.pdbx_seq_one_letter_code
_entity_poly.pdbx_strand_id
1 'polypeptide(L)'
;AAGKSKITVMPHELQTDIATKLMGGQYDATLADSTVIGYTSAQSAGKIEQLGDIFESAPQGVAVAKDDAQLAEAVQKAMQYLMDNGYLKDILATYGADDAALTTADLNPSVD
;
A
#
# COMPACT_ATOMS: atom_id res chain seq x y z
N ALA A 1 -17.86 -3.33 -24.28
CA ALA A 1 -16.79 -4.32 -24.14
C ALA A 1 -16.07 -4.42 -25.48
N ALA A 2 -14.78 -4.07 -25.52
CA ALA A 2 -13.99 -3.88 -26.73
C ALA A 2 -13.50 -5.21 -27.38
N GLY A 3 -14.34 -6.25 -27.45
CA GLY A 3 -14.02 -7.52 -28.15
C GLY A 3 -12.79 -8.27 -27.60
N LYS A 4 -12.32 -7.92 -26.38
CA LYS A 4 -11.19 -8.59 -25.70
C LYS A 4 -11.67 -9.83 -24.94
N SER A 5 -10.80 -10.81 -24.77
CA SER A 5 -11.07 -12.00 -23.96
C SER A 5 -11.45 -11.62 -22.53
N LYS A 6 -12.34 -12.40 -21.94
CA LYS A 6 -12.74 -12.20 -20.53
C LYS A 6 -11.56 -12.48 -19.59
N ILE A 7 -11.30 -11.58 -18.66
CA ILE A 7 -10.35 -11.81 -17.58
C ILE A 7 -10.97 -12.78 -16.56
N THR A 8 -10.21 -13.81 -16.16
CA THR A 8 -10.60 -14.68 -15.06
C THR A 8 -10.00 -14.15 -13.77
N VAL A 9 -10.85 -13.82 -12.80
CA VAL A 9 -10.43 -13.33 -11.48
C VAL A 9 -10.43 -14.49 -10.50
N MET A 10 -9.31 -14.67 -9.80
CA MET A 10 -9.10 -15.73 -8.80
C MET A 10 -8.84 -15.08 -7.43
N PRO A 11 -9.84 -14.95 -6.56
CA PRO A 11 -9.64 -14.39 -5.22
C PRO A 11 -8.86 -15.35 -4.33
N HIS A 12 -8.01 -14.80 -3.46
CA HIS A 12 -7.22 -15.52 -2.47
C HIS A 12 -7.30 -14.84 -1.11
N GLU A 13 -7.15 -15.61 -0.05
CA GLU A 13 -7.14 -15.11 1.32
C GLU A 13 -5.77 -14.53 1.71
N LEU A 14 -4.68 -15.03 1.12
CA LEU A 14 -3.31 -14.62 1.46
C LEU A 14 -2.59 -14.02 0.26
N GLN A 15 -2.05 -12.82 0.44
CA GLN A 15 -1.26 -12.13 -0.59
C GLN A 15 0.02 -12.88 -0.96
N THR A 16 0.65 -13.57 -0.01
CA THR A 16 1.85 -14.39 -0.23
C THR A 16 1.63 -15.52 -1.22
N ASP A 17 0.43 -16.13 -1.22
CA ASP A 17 0.06 -17.17 -2.17
C ASP A 17 -0.05 -16.62 -3.59
N ILE A 18 -0.64 -15.43 -3.71
CA ILE A 18 -0.76 -14.74 -5.01
C ILE A 18 0.63 -14.42 -5.55
N ALA A 19 1.50 -13.82 -4.75
CA ALA A 19 2.87 -13.49 -5.15
C ALA A 19 3.65 -14.72 -5.62
N THR A 20 3.54 -15.84 -4.89
CA THR A 20 4.19 -17.10 -5.26
C THR A 20 3.70 -17.63 -6.60
N LYS A 21 2.39 -17.61 -6.83
CA LYS A 21 1.77 -18.10 -8.07
C LYS A 21 2.09 -17.19 -9.27
N LEU A 22 2.14 -15.86 -9.03
CA LEU A 22 2.53 -14.90 -10.06
C LEU A 22 4.00 -15.10 -10.46
N MET A 23 4.92 -15.21 -9.49
CA MET A 23 6.33 -15.48 -9.74
C MET A 23 6.56 -16.87 -10.41
N GLY A 24 5.68 -17.81 -10.13
CA GLY A 24 5.68 -19.15 -10.74
C GLY A 24 5.02 -19.24 -12.12
N GLY A 25 4.50 -18.11 -12.66
CA GLY A 25 3.86 -18.07 -13.97
C GLY A 25 2.48 -18.73 -14.03
N GLN A 26 1.84 -18.96 -12.88
CA GLN A 26 0.47 -19.49 -12.83
C GLN A 26 -0.58 -18.38 -12.99
N TYR A 27 -0.20 -17.14 -12.71
CA TYR A 27 -1.00 -15.93 -12.90
C TYR A 27 -0.25 -14.93 -13.77
N ASP A 28 -1.01 -14.17 -14.56
CA ASP A 28 -0.45 -13.15 -15.44
C ASP A 28 -0.30 -11.79 -14.74
N ALA A 29 -1.17 -11.49 -13.77
CA ALA A 29 -1.19 -10.22 -13.04
C ALA A 29 -1.87 -10.37 -11.68
N THR A 30 -1.60 -9.43 -10.77
CA THR A 30 -2.32 -9.24 -9.50
C THR A 30 -2.72 -7.79 -9.32
N LEU A 31 -3.75 -7.56 -8.51
CA LEU A 31 -4.21 -6.25 -8.07
C LEU A 31 -4.22 -6.25 -6.55
N ALA A 32 -3.53 -5.31 -5.94
CA ALA A 32 -3.46 -5.12 -4.49
C ALA A 32 -3.05 -3.68 -4.17
N ASP A 33 -3.00 -3.32 -2.88
CA ASP A 33 -2.55 -2.01 -2.43
C ASP A 33 -1.14 -1.70 -2.93
N SER A 34 -0.89 -0.44 -3.31
CA SER A 34 0.38 -0.01 -3.90
C SER A 34 1.60 -0.32 -3.02
N THR A 35 1.47 -0.17 -1.69
CA THR A 35 2.54 -0.51 -0.74
C THR A 35 2.86 -2.01 -0.72
N VAL A 36 1.84 -2.86 -0.86
CA VAL A 36 2.00 -4.32 -0.95
C VAL A 36 2.66 -4.72 -2.27
N ILE A 37 2.25 -4.09 -3.37
CA ILE A 37 2.85 -4.33 -4.70
C ILE A 37 4.30 -3.86 -4.72
N GLY A 38 4.59 -2.65 -4.19
CA GLY A 38 5.96 -2.14 -4.08
C GLY A 38 6.89 -3.10 -3.34
N TYR A 39 6.47 -3.57 -2.17
CA TYR A 39 7.22 -4.58 -1.41
C TYR A 39 7.40 -5.89 -2.18
N THR A 40 6.33 -6.41 -2.77
CA THR A 40 6.37 -7.68 -3.54
C THR A 40 7.31 -7.55 -4.75
N SER A 41 7.26 -6.43 -5.45
CA SER A 41 8.16 -6.12 -6.57
C SER A 41 9.62 -6.09 -6.10
N ALA A 42 9.92 -5.34 -5.02
CA ALA A 42 11.27 -5.25 -4.46
C ALA A 42 11.85 -6.62 -4.05
N GLN A 43 11.01 -7.51 -3.48
CA GLN A 43 11.42 -8.86 -3.08
C GLN A 43 11.49 -9.86 -4.24
N SER A 44 10.94 -9.54 -5.40
CA SER A 44 10.83 -10.47 -6.53
C SER A 44 12.12 -10.69 -7.31
N ALA A 45 13.20 -9.96 -7.02
CA ALA A 45 14.43 -9.95 -7.80
C ALA A 45 14.18 -9.66 -9.30
N GLY A 46 13.28 -8.72 -9.59
CA GLY A 46 12.95 -8.29 -10.95
C GLY A 46 11.98 -9.18 -11.72
N LYS A 47 11.32 -10.14 -11.05
CA LYS A 47 10.32 -11.01 -11.69
C LYS A 47 8.93 -10.39 -11.73
N ILE A 48 8.66 -9.42 -10.87
CA ILE A 48 7.38 -8.69 -10.80
C ILE A 48 7.67 -7.21 -10.98
N GLU A 49 6.87 -6.56 -11.79
CA GLU A 49 6.91 -5.13 -12.05
C GLU A 49 5.54 -4.50 -11.75
N GLN A 50 5.54 -3.34 -11.13
CA GLN A 50 4.32 -2.54 -10.97
C GLN A 50 4.01 -1.84 -12.28
N LEU A 51 2.77 -1.95 -12.75
CA LEU A 51 2.31 -1.35 -14.00
C LEU A 51 1.23 -0.30 -13.75
N GLY A 52 1.34 0.80 -14.48
CA GLY A 52 0.35 1.89 -14.47
C GLY A 52 0.45 2.79 -13.24
N ASP A 53 -0.44 3.79 -13.23
CA ASP A 53 -0.55 4.74 -12.14
C ASP A 53 -1.40 4.17 -10.99
N ILE A 54 -1.19 4.69 -9.78
CA ILE A 54 -2.03 4.39 -8.62
C ILE A 54 -3.41 5.02 -8.86
N PHE A 55 -4.47 4.25 -8.68
CA PHE A 55 -5.85 4.69 -8.81
C PHE A 55 -6.63 4.36 -7.53
N GLU A 56 -7.73 5.08 -7.29
CA GLU A 56 -8.54 4.96 -6.07
C GLU A 56 -7.68 5.05 -4.80
N SER A 57 -6.79 6.06 -4.79
CA SER A 57 -5.85 6.27 -3.68
C SER A 57 -6.60 6.68 -2.41
N ALA A 58 -6.31 6.01 -1.31
CA ALA A 58 -6.78 6.38 0.02
C ALA A 58 -5.62 6.32 1.01
N PRO A 59 -5.54 7.26 1.98
CA PRO A 59 -4.52 7.22 3.00
C PRO A 59 -4.74 6.04 3.94
N GLN A 60 -3.67 5.36 4.32
CA GLN A 60 -3.70 4.39 5.40
C GLN A 60 -3.59 5.12 6.74
N GLY A 61 -4.35 4.68 7.71
CA GLY A 61 -4.43 5.32 9.02
C GLY A 61 -4.16 4.39 10.19
N VAL A 62 -3.79 4.98 11.32
CA VAL A 62 -3.73 4.30 12.61
C VAL A 62 -5.07 4.44 13.30
N ALA A 63 -5.73 3.33 13.64
CA ALA A 63 -6.98 3.34 14.37
C ALA A 63 -6.71 3.32 15.89
N VAL A 64 -7.42 4.19 16.62
CA VAL A 64 -7.44 4.22 18.09
C VAL A 64 -8.88 4.11 18.59
N ALA A 65 -9.07 3.83 19.87
CA ALA A 65 -10.41 3.82 20.47
C ALA A 65 -11.09 5.20 20.32
N LYS A 66 -12.37 5.20 19.96
CA LYS A 66 -13.12 6.42 19.60
C LYS A 66 -13.22 7.45 20.74
N ASP A 67 -13.19 6.98 21.96
CA ASP A 67 -13.27 7.77 23.19
C ASP A 67 -11.89 8.20 23.72
N ASP A 68 -10.80 7.81 23.09
CA ASP A 68 -9.43 8.18 23.46
C ASP A 68 -8.85 9.27 22.54
N ALA A 69 -9.40 10.47 22.66
CA ALA A 69 -8.94 11.63 21.89
C ALA A 69 -7.48 12.02 22.21
N GLN A 70 -7.02 11.78 23.44
CA GLN A 70 -5.65 12.10 23.83
C GLN A 70 -4.64 11.19 23.13
N LEU A 71 -4.93 9.91 23.02
CA LEU A 71 -4.10 8.97 22.26
C LEU A 71 -4.11 9.33 20.77
N ALA A 72 -5.28 9.68 20.21
CA ALA A 72 -5.37 10.09 18.81
C ALA A 72 -4.48 11.30 18.50
N GLU A 73 -4.51 12.35 19.33
CA GLU A 73 -3.62 13.51 19.18
C GLU A 73 -2.14 13.16 19.36
N ALA A 74 -1.81 12.30 20.32
CA ALA A 74 -0.43 11.86 20.53
C ALA A 74 0.12 11.11 19.32
N VAL A 75 -0.66 10.18 18.76
CA VAL A 75 -0.30 9.44 17.54
C VAL A 75 -0.16 10.40 16.36
N GLN A 76 -1.10 11.33 16.17
CA GLN A 76 -1.02 12.32 15.09
C GLN A 76 0.28 13.13 15.17
N LYS A 77 0.62 13.65 16.36
CA LYS A 77 1.86 14.43 16.55
C LYS A 77 3.11 13.60 16.31
N ALA A 78 3.11 12.33 16.74
CA ALA A 78 4.21 11.42 16.49
C ALA A 78 4.39 11.13 14.99
N MET A 79 3.29 10.86 14.27
CA MET A 79 3.32 10.65 12.82
C MET A 79 3.77 11.89 12.07
N GLN A 80 3.27 13.09 12.45
CA GLN A 80 3.71 14.34 11.85
C GLN A 80 5.22 14.57 12.06
N TYR A 81 5.73 14.29 13.26
CA TYR A 81 7.16 14.38 13.53
C TYR A 81 7.99 13.45 12.63
N LEU A 82 7.52 12.21 12.40
CA LEU A 82 8.20 11.27 11.51
C LEU A 82 8.18 11.76 10.04
N MET A 83 7.09 12.38 9.61
CA MET A 83 6.95 12.97 8.28
C MET A 83 7.87 14.19 8.10
N ASP A 84 7.83 15.14 9.05
CA ASP A 84 8.62 16.39 9.00
C ASP A 84 10.13 16.16 8.98
N ASN A 85 10.58 15.07 9.61
CA ASN A 85 12.01 14.70 9.69
C ASN A 85 12.44 13.66 8.64
N GLY A 86 11.55 13.26 7.74
CA GLY A 86 11.84 12.30 6.67
C GLY A 86 11.90 10.83 7.12
N TYR A 87 11.76 10.54 8.41
CA TYR A 87 11.85 9.17 8.93
C TYR A 87 10.79 8.23 8.35
N LEU A 88 9.56 8.73 8.13
CA LEU A 88 8.53 7.92 7.51
C LEU A 88 8.94 7.48 6.10
N LYS A 89 9.47 8.40 5.30
CA LYS A 89 9.94 8.12 3.95
C LYS A 89 11.09 7.12 3.94
N ASP A 90 12.05 7.28 4.85
CA ASP A 90 13.21 6.37 4.99
C ASP A 90 12.78 4.95 5.38
N ILE A 91 11.79 4.83 6.29
CA ILE A 91 11.23 3.53 6.67
C ILE A 91 10.53 2.89 5.47
N LEU A 92 9.67 3.62 4.76
CA LEU A 92 8.95 3.12 3.60
C LEU A 92 9.88 2.72 2.46
N ALA A 93 11.00 3.43 2.27
CA ALA A 93 12.01 3.10 1.27
C ALA A 93 12.61 1.69 1.47
N THR A 94 12.73 1.23 2.72
CA THR A 94 13.18 -0.15 3.02
C THR A 94 12.25 -1.21 2.43
N TYR A 95 10.99 -0.84 2.18
CA TYR A 95 9.96 -1.72 1.62
C TYR A 95 9.59 -1.38 0.16
N GLY A 96 10.33 -0.47 -0.49
CA GLY A 96 10.04 -0.04 -1.86
C GLY A 96 8.73 0.74 -1.98
N ALA A 97 8.35 1.49 -0.94
CA ALA A 97 7.08 2.21 -0.85
C ALA A 97 7.26 3.69 -0.47
N ASP A 98 8.42 4.27 -0.71
CA ASP A 98 8.74 5.66 -0.36
C ASP A 98 7.91 6.70 -1.14
N ASP A 99 7.47 6.35 -2.34
CA ASP A 99 6.56 7.19 -3.14
C ASP A 99 5.15 7.32 -2.52
N ALA A 100 4.80 6.41 -1.60
CA ALA A 100 3.54 6.45 -0.86
C ALA A 100 3.61 7.29 0.43
N ALA A 101 4.77 7.89 0.76
CA ALA A 101 4.96 8.68 1.96
C ALA A 101 4.10 9.96 1.93
N LEU A 102 3.18 10.10 2.88
CA LEU A 102 2.43 11.32 3.09
C LEU A 102 3.29 12.37 3.83
N THR A 103 2.91 13.65 3.68
CA THR A 103 3.59 14.78 4.34
C THR A 103 2.76 15.39 5.47
N THR A 104 1.51 14.99 5.60
CA THR A 104 0.58 15.50 6.62
C THR A 104 -0.15 14.35 7.30
N ALA A 105 -0.22 14.40 8.62
CA ALA A 105 -0.96 13.46 9.45
C ALA A 105 -2.29 14.11 9.89
N ASP A 106 -3.39 13.74 9.23
CA ASP A 106 -4.72 14.27 9.52
C ASP A 106 -5.50 13.38 10.47
N LEU A 107 -6.32 13.98 11.35
CA LEU A 107 -7.29 13.26 12.17
C LEU A 107 -8.59 13.08 11.38
N ASN A 108 -9.00 11.84 11.16
CA ASN A 108 -10.23 11.48 10.47
C ASN A 108 -10.40 12.24 9.12
N PRO A 109 -9.43 12.16 8.20
CA PRO A 109 -9.56 12.82 6.91
C PRO A 109 -10.79 12.27 6.16
N SER A 110 -11.45 13.12 5.38
CA SER A 110 -12.45 12.65 4.43
C SER A 110 -11.76 11.88 3.31
N VAL A 111 -12.25 10.71 3.00
CA VAL A 111 -11.88 9.91 1.82
C VAL A 111 -13.05 10.01 0.85
N ASP A 112 -12.88 10.79 -0.20
CA ASP A 112 -13.87 10.96 -1.28
C ASP A 112 -13.72 9.87 -2.34
#